data_48d41aacf8b4db6d7716accb3381028d
#
_entry.id   48d41aacf8b4db6d7716accb3381028d
#
_cell.length_a   1.000
_cell.length_b   1.000
_cell.length_c   1.000
_cell.angle_alpha   90.00
_cell.angle_beta   90.00
_cell.angle_gamma   90.00
#
_symmetry.space_group_name_H-M   'P 1'
#
loop_
_entity.id
_entity.type
_entity.pdbx_description
1 polymer ?
#
loop_
_entity_poly.entity_id
_entity_poly.type
_entity_poly.pdbx_seq_one_letter_code
_entity_poly.pdbx_strand_id
1 'polypeptide(L)'
;GGEGNCCRLLVGMQARPEEELRSALSLASGEDHMDNATALRLKRNLAEEFRAQLCVGVPSEEDEKGLRRLAKQIRSKKVVVKLFVKHQLHAKLYLLFRPDQNNPITGFLGSSNLTFAGLSKQGELNVDVLDHDATRKLAKWFEDRWTDRWCLDISEELAEIIETSWAREVPIPPYHIYLRMAYCLSKDARDGLTEFRIPKEFGNRLFEFQKA
;
A
#
# COMPACT_ATOMS: atom_id res chain seq x y z
N GLY A 1 14.85 9.07 16.27
CA GLY A 1 15.60 9.14 15.14
C GLY A 1 17.08 8.93 15.36
N GLY A 2 17.57 7.78 15.23
CA GLY A 2 18.97 7.49 15.34
C GLY A 2 19.79 8.02 14.17
N GLU A 3 21.00 7.74 14.19
CA GLU A 3 22.01 8.03 13.19
C GLU A 3 21.56 7.64 11.80
N GLY A 4 21.45 8.65 10.94
CA GLY A 4 21.07 8.50 9.55
C GLY A 4 19.59 8.81 9.28
N ASN A 5 19.37 9.78 8.45
CA ASN A 5 18.09 10.31 7.95
C ASN A 5 17.07 9.22 7.54
N CYS A 6 16.43 8.59 8.51
CA CYS A 6 15.44 7.55 8.30
C CYS A 6 14.04 8.13 8.53
N CYS A 7 13.16 7.94 7.54
CA CYS A 7 11.75 8.22 7.66
C CYS A 7 11.02 6.94 8.08
N ARG A 8 10.30 6.97 9.18
CA ARG A 8 9.48 5.87 9.67
C ARG A 8 8.02 6.18 9.41
N LEU A 9 7.35 5.36 8.64
CA LEU A 9 5.95 5.51 8.28
C LEU A 9 5.13 4.39 8.91
N LEU A 10 4.20 4.76 9.79
CA LEU A 10 3.24 3.85 10.40
C LEU A 10 1.90 4.02 9.72
N VAL A 11 1.41 2.95 9.11
CA VAL A 11 0.15 2.94 8.36
C VAL A 11 -0.89 2.12 9.13
N GLY A 12 -2.11 2.62 9.20
CA GLY A 12 -3.26 1.88 9.70
C GLY A 12 -4.04 1.21 8.58
N MET A 13 -4.78 0.16 8.91
CA MET A 13 -5.73 -0.45 7.99
C MET A 13 -6.97 0.42 7.84
N GLN A 14 -7.40 0.70 6.61
CA GLN A 14 -8.65 1.43 6.32
C GLN A 14 -9.87 0.51 6.38
N ALA A 15 -9.76 -0.70 5.86
CA ALA A 15 -10.80 -1.70 5.95
C ALA A 15 -10.72 -2.45 7.28
N ARG A 16 -11.87 -2.82 7.82
CA ARG A 16 -11.89 -3.79 8.92
C ARG A 16 -11.35 -5.10 8.38
N PRO A 17 -10.49 -5.82 9.12
CA PRO A 17 -10.11 -7.16 8.75
C PRO A 17 -11.37 -7.98 8.47
N GLU A 18 -11.38 -8.76 7.39
CA GLU A 18 -12.45 -9.70 7.11
C GLU A 18 -12.77 -10.53 8.36
N GLU A 19 -14.03 -11.02 8.50
CA GLU A 19 -14.46 -11.75 9.70
C GLU A 19 -13.55 -12.95 10.01
N GLU A 20 -12.97 -13.57 8.99
CA GLU A 20 -11.97 -14.64 9.15
C GLU A 20 -10.66 -14.16 9.81
N LEU A 21 -10.22 -12.95 9.52
CA LEU A 21 -9.07 -12.32 10.17
C LEU A 21 -9.42 -11.93 11.61
N ARG A 22 -10.64 -11.49 11.85
CA ARG A 22 -11.16 -11.25 13.19
C ARG A 22 -11.22 -12.53 14.02
N SER A 23 -11.68 -13.64 13.43
CA SER A 23 -11.73 -14.92 14.13
C SER A 23 -10.32 -15.47 14.37
N ALA A 24 -9.39 -15.36 13.42
CA ALA A 24 -7.99 -15.71 13.64
C ALA A 24 -7.31 -14.81 14.69
N LEU A 25 -7.60 -13.51 14.68
CA LEU A 25 -7.13 -12.56 15.69
C LEU A 25 -7.82 -12.79 17.07
N SER A 26 -9.09 -13.19 17.10
CA SER A 26 -9.81 -13.50 18.34
C SER A 26 -9.39 -14.84 18.94
N LEU A 27 -9.08 -15.83 18.13
CA LEU A 27 -8.47 -17.08 18.55
C LEU A 27 -7.04 -16.88 19.05
N ALA A 28 -6.27 -15.97 18.43
CA ALA A 28 -4.96 -15.56 18.89
C ALA A 28 -5.00 -14.63 20.10
N SER A 29 -6.15 -14.03 20.44
CA SER A 29 -6.29 -13.18 21.64
C SER A 29 -6.29 -13.94 22.96
N GLY A 30 -6.36 -15.28 22.92
CA GLY A 30 -6.08 -16.14 24.07
C GLY A 30 -4.58 -16.48 24.22
N GLU A 31 -3.82 -16.42 23.16
CA GLU A 31 -2.37 -16.56 23.13
C GLU A 31 -1.75 -15.28 22.55
N ASP A 32 -0.85 -14.72 23.27
CA ASP A 32 -0.27 -13.38 23.11
C ASP A 32 0.58 -13.19 21.82
N HIS A 33 0.40 -14.03 20.77
CA HIS A 33 1.18 -14.01 19.55
C HIS A 33 0.32 -14.09 18.27
N MET A 34 0.60 -13.19 17.30
CA MET A 34 0.17 -13.37 15.92
C MET A 34 1.00 -14.49 15.30
N ASP A 35 0.36 -15.51 14.73
CA ASP A 35 1.07 -16.57 14.04
C ASP A 35 1.67 -16.04 12.69
N ASN A 36 2.73 -16.69 12.25
CA ASN A 36 3.42 -16.31 11.01
C ASN A 36 2.53 -16.47 9.77
N ALA A 37 1.58 -17.40 9.78
CA ALA A 37 0.68 -17.63 8.65
C ALA A 37 -0.32 -16.48 8.50
N THR A 38 -0.88 -16.00 9.62
CA THR A 38 -1.77 -14.83 9.64
C THR A 38 -1.02 -13.56 9.23
N ALA A 39 0.20 -13.35 9.70
CA ALA A 39 1.03 -12.21 9.30
C ALA A 39 1.33 -12.22 7.79
N LEU A 40 1.68 -13.38 7.23
CA LEU A 40 1.92 -13.56 5.80
C LEU A 40 0.66 -13.30 4.96
N ARG A 41 -0.50 -13.75 5.42
CA ARG A 41 -1.79 -13.53 4.73
C ARG A 41 -2.16 -12.05 4.71
N LEU A 42 -1.98 -11.33 5.84
CA LEU A 42 -2.18 -9.89 5.92
C LEU A 42 -1.27 -9.11 4.97
N LYS A 43 0.00 -9.47 4.92
CA LYS A 43 0.96 -8.86 4.00
C LYS A 43 0.57 -9.08 2.53
N ARG A 44 0.12 -10.28 2.16
CA ARG A 44 -0.34 -10.59 0.80
C ARG A 44 -1.58 -9.79 0.42
N ASN A 45 -2.58 -9.74 1.27
CA ASN A 45 -3.81 -8.98 1.00
C ASN A 45 -3.49 -7.49 0.80
N LEU A 46 -2.66 -6.92 1.67
CA LEU A 46 -2.20 -5.53 1.50
C LEU A 46 -1.42 -5.32 0.20
N ALA A 47 -0.58 -6.29 -0.17
CA ALA A 47 0.17 -6.25 -1.41
C ALA A 47 -0.76 -6.23 -2.64
N GLU A 48 -1.82 -7.03 -2.62
CA GLU A 48 -2.83 -7.08 -3.69
C GLU A 48 -3.63 -5.77 -3.77
N GLU A 49 -4.06 -5.23 -2.61
CA GLU A 49 -4.74 -3.93 -2.56
C GLU A 49 -3.85 -2.81 -3.11
N PHE A 50 -2.59 -2.77 -2.74
CA PHE A 50 -1.65 -1.76 -3.23
C PHE A 50 -1.38 -1.91 -4.73
N ARG A 51 -1.26 -3.14 -5.25
CA ARG A 51 -1.18 -3.39 -6.69
C ARG A 51 -2.42 -2.90 -7.43
N ALA A 52 -3.60 -3.16 -6.88
CA ALA A 52 -4.85 -2.68 -7.47
C ALA A 52 -4.90 -1.14 -7.50
N GLN A 53 -4.48 -0.47 -6.43
CA GLN A 53 -4.41 0.99 -6.39
C GLN A 53 -3.43 1.57 -7.40
N LEU A 54 -2.26 0.94 -7.62
CA LEU A 54 -1.32 1.36 -8.65
C LEU A 54 -1.87 1.26 -10.08
N CYS A 55 -2.90 0.45 -10.31
CA CYS A 55 -3.56 0.31 -11.61
C CYS A 55 -4.67 1.34 -11.84
N VAL A 56 -4.99 2.18 -10.85
CA VAL A 56 -6.04 3.21 -10.96
C VAL A 56 -5.45 4.49 -11.50
N GLY A 57 -6.11 5.05 -12.53
CA GLY A 57 -5.71 6.32 -13.15
C GLY A 57 -4.73 6.14 -14.31
N VAL A 58 -4.24 7.26 -14.81
CA VAL A 58 -3.24 7.31 -15.89
C VAL A 58 -1.89 7.69 -15.29
N PRO A 59 -0.88 6.81 -15.37
CA PRO A 59 0.45 7.11 -14.85
C PRO A 59 1.06 8.33 -15.52
N SER A 60 1.65 9.23 -14.73
CA SER A 60 2.46 10.33 -15.22
C SER A 60 3.95 10.00 -15.10
N GLU A 61 4.79 10.72 -15.83
CA GLU A 61 6.26 10.60 -15.71
C GLU A 61 6.76 10.99 -14.31
N GLU A 62 6.07 11.93 -13.66
CA GLU A 62 6.37 12.34 -12.28
C GLU A 62 6.04 11.25 -11.27
N ASP A 63 4.89 10.57 -11.44
CA ASP A 63 4.50 9.43 -10.61
C ASP A 63 5.50 8.28 -10.74
N GLU A 64 5.93 7.98 -11.96
CA GLU A 64 6.94 6.95 -12.24
C GLU A 64 8.27 7.25 -11.54
N LYS A 65 8.78 8.47 -11.68
CA LYS A 65 10.00 8.91 -11.01
C LYS A 65 9.86 8.90 -9.49
N GLY A 66 8.69 9.32 -8.99
CA GLY A 66 8.36 9.32 -7.57
C GLY A 66 8.38 7.91 -6.96
N LEU A 67 7.71 6.96 -7.62
CA LEU A 67 7.65 5.57 -7.18
C LEU A 67 9.02 4.88 -7.23
N ARG A 68 9.80 5.07 -8.30
CA ARG A 68 11.18 4.56 -8.38
C ARG A 68 12.06 5.09 -7.26
N ARG A 69 11.94 6.39 -6.97
CA ARG A 69 12.67 7.01 -5.87
C ARG A 69 12.26 6.42 -4.53
N LEU A 70 10.95 6.19 -4.31
CA LEU A 70 10.43 5.57 -3.09
C LEU A 70 10.97 4.16 -2.92
N ALA A 71 10.92 3.32 -3.95
CA ALA A 71 11.47 1.97 -3.91
C ALA A 71 12.96 1.97 -3.53
N LYS A 72 13.77 2.83 -4.15
CA LYS A 72 15.20 3.00 -3.80
C LYS A 72 15.41 3.44 -2.35
N GLN A 73 14.56 4.32 -1.84
CA GLN A 73 14.64 4.77 -0.44
C GLN A 73 14.24 3.66 0.54
N ILE A 74 13.26 2.84 0.21
CA ILE A 74 12.88 1.68 1.00
C ILE A 74 14.02 0.66 1.00
N ARG A 75 14.55 0.28 -0.16
CA ARG A 75 15.69 -0.66 -0.28
C ARG A 75 16.93 -0.20 0.48
N SER A 76 17.19 1.09 0.48
CA SER A 76 18.32 1.66 1.24
C SER A 76 18.00 1.91 2.73
N LYS A 77 16.83 1.47 3.21
CA LYS A 77 16.35 1.65 4.59
C LYS A 77 16.26 3.12 5.05
N LYS A 78 16.23 4.06 4.11
CA LYS A 78 15.94 5.46 4.38
C LYS A 78 14.46 5.72 4.66
N VAL A 79 13.60 4.85 4.14
CA VAL A 79 12.17 4.80 4.45
C VAL A 79 11.85 3.40 4.92
N VAL A 80 11.23 3.30 6.08
CA VAL A 80 10.72 2.05 6.64
C VAL A 80 9.22 2.19 6.82
N VAL A 81 8.45 1.24 6.30
CA VAL A 81 6.99 1.26 6.34
C VAL A 81 6.50 0.08 7.15
N LYS A 82 5.71 0.37 8.17
CA LYS A 82 5.07 -0.66 8.99
C LYS A 82 3.57 -0.49 9.01
N LEU A 83 2.86 -1.62 9.00
CA LEU A 83 1.41 -1.73 9.09
C LEU A 83 1.01 -2.12 10.51
N PHE A 84 0.19 -1.28 11.14
CA PHE A 84 -0.39 -1.59 12.45
C PHE A 84 -1.75 -2.28 12.28
N VAL A 85 -1.87 -3.52 12.78
CA VAL A 85 -3.01 -4.38 12.53
C VAL A 85 -3.88 -4.68 13.75
N LYS A 86 -3.47 -4.28 14.95
CA LYS A 86 -4.16 -4.56 16.20
C LYS A 86 -5.59 -3.98 16.25
N HIS A 87 -5.72 -2.75 15.77
CA HIS A 87 -6.98 -2.03 15.63
C HIS A 87 -6.84 -0.96 14.55
N GLN A 88 -7.97 -0.42 14.11
CA GLN A 88 -7.97 0.66 13.14
C GLN A 88 -7.22 1.88 13.68
N LEU A 89 -6.24 2.36 12.93
CA LEU A 89 -5.42 3.51 13.27
C LEU A 89 -5.84 4.70 12.41
N HIS A 90 -6.39 5.72 13.02
CA HIS A 90 -6.84 6.94 12.33
C HIS A 90 -6.13 8.19 12.87
N ALA A 91 -4.84 8.11 13.10
CA ALA A 91 -4.02 9.22 13.55
C ALA A 91 -3.30 9.86 12.36
N LYS A 92 -3.26 11.20 12.34
CA LYS A 92 -2.45 12.00 11.42
C LYS A 92 -1.44 12.74 12.26
N LEU A 93 -0.31 12.11 12.50
CA LEU A 93 0.77 12.61 13.34
C LEU A 93 2.06 12.64 12.53
N TYR A 94 2.71 13.78 12.50
CA TYR A 94 4.04 13.96 11.94
C TYR A 94 4.99 14.40 13.04
N LEU A 95 6.11 13.71 13.18
CA LEU A 95 7.16 14.01 14.14
C LEU A 95 8.46 14.29 13.42
N LEU A 96 8.97 15.50 13.59
CA LEU A 96 10.25 15.93 13.04
C LEU A 96 11.28 15.99 14.17
N PHE A 97 12.32 15.19 14.06
CA PHE A 97 13.45 15.18 14.98
C PHE A 97 14.57 16.05 14.41
N ARG A 98 15.07 16.97 15.20
CA ARG A 98 16.10 17.94 14.80
C ARG A 98 17.26 17.94 15.80
N PRO A 99 18.48 18.25 15.36
CA PRO A 99 19.62 18.47 16.24
C PRO A 99 19.55 19.86 16.89
N ASP A 100 18.42 20.20 17.51
CA ASP A 100 18.18 21.47 18.18
C ASP A 100 17.97 21.21 19.68
N GLN A 101 18.73 21.86 20.55
CA GLN A 101 18.65 21.66 21.99
C GLN A 101 17.35 22.24 22.59
N ASN A 102 16.81 23.30 22.00
CA ASN A 102 15.61 23.95 22.51
C ASN A 102 14.33 23.24 22.02
N ASN A 103 14.31 22.79 20.77
CA ASN A 103 13.15 22.12 20.18
C ASN A 103 13.59 20.88 19.39
N PRO A 104 14.03 19.83 20.09
CA PRO A 104 14.53 18.62 19.43
C PRO A 104 13.45 17.84 18.69
N ILE A 105 12.19 18.01 19.08
CA ILE A 105 11.04 17.35 18.44
C ILE A 105 9.97 18.39 18.16
N THR A 106 9.50 18.42 16.92
CA THR A 106 8.30 19.19 16.55
C THR A 106 7.24 18.19 16.10
N GLY A 107 6.06 18.28 16.70
CA GLY A 107 4.89 17.49 16.31
C GLY A 107 3.93 18.31 15.47
N PHE A 108 3.29 17.67 14.48
CA PHE A 108 2.10 18.21 13.81
C PHE A 108 0.99 17.19 13.97
N LEU A 109 -0.15 17.64 14.45
CA LEU A 109 -1.32 16.80 14.70
C LEU A 109 -2.54 17.46 14.08
N GLY A 110 -3.35 16.71 13.36
CA GLY A 110 -4.53 17.28 12.71
C GLY A 110 -5.34 16.29 11.88
N SER A 111 -6.06 16.82 10.91
CA SER A 111 -6.91 16.05 10.00
C SER A 111 -6.22 15.66 8.70
N SER A 112 -5.13 16.30 8.34
CA SER A 112 -4.44 16.10 7.05
C SER A 112 -3.82 14.72 6.91
N ASN A 113 -4.28 13.96 5.91
CA ASN A 113 -3.58 12.76 5.46
C ASN A 113 -2.30 13.13 4.67
N LEU A 114 -1.35 12.21 4.62
CA LEU A 114 -0.14 12.35 3.80
C LEU A 114 -0.48 12.15 2.31
N THR A 115 -1.29 13.05 1.77
CA THR A 115 -1.68 13.11 0.36
C THR A 115 -1.50 14.53 -0.14
N PHE A 116 -1.32 14.70 -1.45
CA PHE A 116 -1.22 16.04 -2.04
C PHE A 116 -2.47 16.89 -1.75
N ALA A 117 -3.64 16.29 -1.83
CA ALA A 117 -4.90 16.97 -1.51
C ALA A 117 -4.98 17.38 -0.05
N GLY A 118 -4.65 16.48 0.89
CA GLY A 118 -4.64 16.75 2.33
C GLY A 118 -3.61 17.78 2.77
N LEU A 119 -2.49 17.89 2.05
CA LEU A 119 -1.42 18.84 2.37
C LEU A 119 -1.57 20.20 1.68
N SER A 120 -2.35 20.30 0.60
CA SER A 120 -2.35 21.52 -0.24
C SER A 120 -3.71 21.99 -0.75
N LYS A 121 -4.73 21.15 -0.83
CA LYS A 121 -6.00 21.48 -1.51
C LYS A 121 -7.26 21.34 -0.66
N GLN A 122 -7.21 20.60 0.45
CA GLN A 122 -8.36 20.42 1.33
C GLN A 122 -8.32 21.40 2.48
N GLY A 123 -9.49 21.80 2.99
CA GLY A 123 -9.63 22.63 4.17
C GLY A 123 -9.34 21.83 5.44
N GLU A 124 -8.06 21.56 5.69
CA GLU A 124 -7.57 20.74 6.79
C GLU A 124 -7.10 21.62 7.95
N LEU A 125 -7.33 21.15 9.16
CA LEU A 125 -6.85 21.79 10.37
C LEU A 125 -5.68 21.00 10.95
N ASN A 126 -4.52 21.64 11.04
CA ASN A 126 -3.34 21.09 11.67
C ASN A 126 -2.83 22.06 12.74
N VAL A 127 -2.35 21.50 13.84
CA VAL A 127 -1.72 22.24 14.93
C VAL A 127 -0.29 21.75 15.08
N ASP A 128 0.63 22.68 15.16
CA ASP A 128 2.01 22.40 15.55
C ASP A 128 2.11 22.28 17.08
N VAL A 129 2.89 21.33 17.54
CA VAL A 129 3.13 21.04 18.94
C VAL A 129 4.62 21.19 19.19
N LEU A 130 4.98 22.20 19.97
CA LEU A 130 6.37 22.54 20.32
C LEU A 130 6.68 22.26 21.80
N ASP A 131 5.67 22.12 22.62
CA ASP A 131 5.85 21.82 24.06
C ASP A 131 6.58 20.49 24.24
N HIS A 132 7.62 20.51 25.08
CA HIS A 132 8.51 19.36 25.29
C HIS A 132 7.81 18.15 25.89
N ASP A 133 6.87 18.33 26.80
CA ASP A 133 6.15 17.25 27.44
C ASP A 133 5.16 16.63 26.43
N ALA A 134 4.44 17.48 25.71
CA ALA A 134 3.51 17.04 24.68
C ALA A 134 4.21 16.29 23.55
N THR A 135 5.33 16.81 23.00
CA THR A 135 6.06 16.15 21.92
C THR A 135 6.68 14.84 22.36
N ARG A 136 7.16 14.72 23.61
CA ARG A 136 7.64 13.44 24.17
C ARG A 136 6.50 12.41 24.27
N LYS A 137 5.31 12.82 24.71
CA LYS A 137 4.14 11.95 24.77
C LYS A 137 3.73 11.46 23.38
N LEU A 138 3.75 12.34 22.39
CA LEU A 138 3.47 11.97 20.99
C LEU A 138 4.54 11.01 20.43
N ALA A 139 5.81 11.29 20.71
CA ALA A 139 6.91 10.41 20.28
C ALA A 139 6.80 9.04 20.98
N LYS A 140 6.49 9.01 22.27
CA LYS A 140 6.25 7.76 23.00
C LYS A 140 5.05 7.00 22.42
N TRP A 141 3.96 7.67 22.13
CA TRP A 141 2.77 7.09 21.51
C TRP A 141 3.09 6.41 20.16
N PHE A 142 3.94 7.05 19.35
CA PHE A 142 4.41 6.49 18.10
C PHE A 142 5.32 5.27 18.34
N GLU A 143 6.28 5.38 19.26
CA GLU A 143 7.25 4.32 19.53
C GLU A 143 6.58 3.07 20.10
N ASP A 144 5.63 3.23 21.02
CA ASP A 144 4.85 2.14 21.62
C ASP A 144 4.13 1.30 20.51
N ARG A 145 3.68 1.95 19.44
CA ARG A 145 3.03 1.27 18.30
C ARG A 145 4.03 0.73 17.29
N TRP A 146 5.11 1.44 17.09
CA TRP A 146 6.17 1.04 16.16
C TRP A 146 6.86 -0.26 16.59
N THR A 147 7.00 -0.45 17.89
CA THR A 147 7.61 -1.63 18.51
C THR A 147 6.61 -2.70 18.93
N ASP A 148 5.30 -2.42 18.77
CA ASP A 148 4.25 -3.38 19.09
C ASP A 148 4.37 -4.60 18.16
N ARG A 149 4.16 -5.80 18.71
CA ARG A 149 4.13 -7.06 17.97
C ARG A 149 3.08 -7.13 16.84
N TRP A 150 2.03 -6.30 16.95
CA TRP A 150 1.00 -6.14 15.92
C TRP A 150 1.38 -5.13 14.84
N CYS A 151 2.63 -4.71 14.82
CA CYS A 151 3.18 -3.79 13.83
C CYS A 151 4.09 -4.56 12.86
N LEU A 152 3.57 -4.85 11.68
CA LEU A 152 4.25 -5.65 10.65
C LEU A 152 5.11 -4.76 9.75
N ASP A 153 6.36 -5.10 9.57
CA ASP A 153 7.18 -4.48 8.52
C ASP A 153 6.75 -4.99 7.15
N ILE A 154 6.37 -4.07 6.28
CA ILE A 154 5.90 -4.31 4.91
C ILE A 154 6.79 -3.63 3.87
N SER A 155 7.96 -3.15 4.27
CA SER A 155 8.86 -2.38 3.42
C SER A 155 9.31 -3.17 2.19
N GLU A 156 9.72 -4.42 2.38
CA GLU A 156 10.20 -5.27 1.29
C GLU A 156 9.11 -5.59 0.29
N GLU A 157 7.92 -5.93 0.78
CA GLU A 157 6.75 -6.21 -0.06
C GLU A 157 6.34 -4.98 -0.90
N LEU A 158 6.36 -3.78 -0.31
CA LEU A 158 6.06 -2.55 -1.03
C LEU A 158 7.12 -2.23 -2.10
N ALA A 159 8.39 -2.37 -1.79
CA ALA A 159 9.46 -2.17 -2.75
C ALA A 159 9.33 -3.14 -3.94
N GLU A 160 9.09 -4.43 -3.68
CA GLU A 160 8.88 -5.43 -4.72
C GLU A 160 7.68 -5.12 -5.62
N ILE A 161 6.56 -4.68 -5.03
CA ILE A 161 5.38 -4.30 -5.79
C ILE A 161 5.69 -3.14 -6.74
N ILE A 162 6.37 -2.11 -6.26
CA ILE A 162 6.73 -0.95 -7.10
C ILE A 162 7.69 -1.38 -8.22
N GLU A 163 8.73 -2.15 -7.89
CA GLU A 163 9.75 -2.63 -8.85
C GLU A 163 9.17 -3.58 -9.91
N THR A 164 8.08 -4.28 -9.61
CA THR A 164 7.38 -5.15 -10.55
C THR A 164 6.19 -4.49 -11.25
N SER A 165 5.83 -3.27 -10.85
CA SER A 165 4.74 -2.49 -11.44
C SER A 165 5.13 -1.82 -12.76
N TRP A 166 4.26 -0.95 -13.27
CA TRP A 166 4.55 -0.09 -14.42
C TRP A 166 5.69 0.92 -14.15
N ALA A 167 5.98 1.25 -12.89
CA ALA A 167 7.07 2.13 -12.48
C ALA A 167 8.45 1.46 -12.41
N ARG A 168 8.59 0.21 -12.89
CA ARG A 168 9.86 -0.53 -12.91
C ARG A 168 10.97 0.21 -13.65
N GLU A 169 12.20 -0.02 -13.23
CA GLU A 169 13.37 0.63 -13.84
C GLU A 169 13.68 0.11 -15.26
N VAL A 170 13.46 -1.20 -15.48
CA VAL A 170 13.66 -1.83 -16.79
C VAL A 170 12.29 -2.03 -17.45
N PRO A 171 12.00 -1.36 -18.57
CA PRO A 171 10.73 -1.53 -19.27
C PRO A 171 10.56 -2.95 -19.78
N ILE A 172 9.31 -3.44 -19.79
CA ILE A 172 9.01 -4.71 -20.43
C ILE A 172 9.15 -4.53 -21.96
N PRO A 173 9.85 -5.45 -22.66
CA PRO A 173 9.89 -5.40 -24.11
C PRO A 173 8.47 -5.35 -24.70
N PRO A 174 8.20 -4.49 -25.69
CA PRO A 174 6.86 -4.33 -26.30
C PRO A 174 6.24 -5.65 -26.76
N TYR A 175 7.05 -6.57 -27.25
CA TYR A 175 6.61 -7.89 -27.67
C TYR A 175 5.98 -8.70 -26.51
N HIS A 176 6.55 -8.66 -25.32
CA HIS A 176 5.97 -9.35 -24.15
C HIS A 176 4.66 -8.71 -23.70
N ILE A 177 4.55 -7.38 -23.81
CA ILE A 177 3.30 -6.67 -23.55
C ILE A 177 2.23 -7.13 -24.53
N TYR A 178 2.56 -7.18 -25.81
CA TYR A 178 1.67 -7.66 -26.87
C TYR A 178 1.19 -9.10 -26.61
N LEU A 179 2.10 -10.01 -26.30
CA LEU A 179 1.77 -11.40 -25.97
C LEU A 179 0.82 -11.48 -24.77
N ARG A 180 1.07 -10.69 -23.73
CA ARG A 180 0.21 -10.68 -22.55
C ARG A 180 -1.19 -10.13 -22.85
N MET A 181 -1.27 -9.06 -23.64
CA MET A 181 -2.56 -8.52 -24.08
C MET A 181 -3.34 -9.55 -24.91
N ALA A 182 -2.69 -10.20 -25.88
CA ALA A 182 -3.29 -11.26 -26.69
C ALA A 182 -3.76 -12.45 -25.83
N TYR A 183 -2.97 -12.83 -24.83
CA TYR A 183 -3.36 -13.88 -23.87
C TYR A 183 -4.59 -13.46 -23.03
N CYS A 184 -4.62 -12.26 -22.47
CA CYS A 184 -5.76 -11.78 -21.69
C CYS A 184 -7.02 -11.73 -22.55
N LEU A 185 -6.95 -11.15 -23.75
CA LEU A 185 -8.09 -11.10 -24.68
C LEU A 185 -8.58 -12.51 -25.07
N SER A 186 -7.66 -13.43 -25.31
CA SER A 186 -8.02 -14.81 -25.65
C SER A 186 -8.60 -15.58 -24.45
N LYS A 187 -8.17 -15.24 -23.24
CA LYS A 187 -8.72 -15.80 -22.00
C LYS A 187 -10.14 -15.28 -21.77
N ASP A 188 -10.34 -13.98 -21.84
CA ASP A 188 -11.65 -13.35 -21.68
C ASP A 188 -12.64 -13.86 -22.73
N ALA A 189 -12.17 -14.02 -23.98
CA ALA A 189 -12.96 -14.63 -25.05
C ALA A 189 -13.34 -16.08 -24.74
N ARG A 190 -12.41 -16.88 -24.18
CA ARG A 190 -12.67 -18.28 -23.79
C ARG A 190 -13.60 -18.39 -22.60
N ASP A 191 -13.39 -17.55 -21.59
CA ASP A 191 -14.21 -17.52 -20.38
C ASP A 191 -15.64 -16.98 -20.67
N GLY A 192 -15.78 -16.10 -21.70
CA GLY A 192 -17.05 -15.60 -22.22
C GLY A 192 -17.73 -16.53 -23.25
N LEU A 193 -16.99 -17.44 -23.86
CA LEU A 193 -17.50 -18.32 -24.92
C LEU A 193 -18.49 -19.41 -24.44
N THR A 194 -18.64 -19.59 -23.13
CA THR A 194 -19.65 -20.53 -22.61
C THR A 194 -21.11 -20.11 -22.90
N GLU A 195 -21.35 -18.87 -23.36
CA GLU A 195 -22.69 -18.37 -23.66
C GLU A 195 -22.83 -17.57 -24.98
N PHE A 196 -21.78 -17.46 -25.80
CA PHE A 196 -21.92 -16.74 -27.05
C PHE A 196 -22.72 -17.57 -28.07
N ARG A 197 -24.03 -17.35 -28.06
CA ARG A 197 -24.92 -17.91 -29.09
C ARG A 197 -24.88 -17.00 -30.30
N ILE A 198 -24.32 -17.51 -31.42
CA ILE A 198 -24.40 -16.81 -32.70
C ILE A 198 -25.87 -16.57 -33.01
N PRO A 199 -26.32 -15.32 -33.23
CA PRO A 199 -27.68 -15.03 -33.59
C PRO A 199 -28.11 -15.87 -34.78
N LYS A 200 -29.29 -16.47 -34.74
CA LYS A 200 -29.77 -17.40 -35.79
C LYS A 200 -29.74 -16.80 -37.19
N GLU A 201 -29.81 -15.48 -37.30
CA GLU A 201 -29.74 -14.72 -38.54
C GLU A 201 -28.38 -14.86 -39.26
N PHE A 202 -27.29 -15.08 -38.51
CA PHE A 202 -25.94 -15.21 -39.04
C PHE A 202 -25.45 -16.67 -39.07
N GLY A 203 -26.00 -17.52 -38.21
CA GLY A 203 -25.53 -18.89 -38.03
C GLY A 203 -25.57 -19.76 -39.29
N ASN A 204 -26.51 -19.50 -40.19
CA ASN A 204 -26.65 -20.23 -41.46
C ASN A 204 -25.78 -19.68 -42.61
N ARG A 205 -25.10 -18.53 -42.40
CA ARG A 205 -24.23 -17.90 -43.41
C ARG A 205 -22.73 -18.05 -43.11
N LEU A 206 -22.40 -18.58 -41.95
CA LEU A 206 -21.01 -18.79 -41.55
C LEU A 206 -20.55 -20.23 -41.82
N PHE A 207 -19.35 -20.36 -42.34
CA PHE A 207 -18.70 -21.66 -42.45
C PHE A 207 -18.37 -22.24 -41.07
N GLU A 208 -18.24 -23.56 -40.95
CA GLU A 208 -17.98 -24.20 -39.65
C GLU A 208 -16.72 -23.67 -38.95
N PHE A 209 -15.65 -23.33 -39.70
CA PHE A 209 -14.44 -22.74 -39.15
C PHE A 209 -14.62 -21.29 -38.66
N GLN A 210 -15.70 -20.61 -39.04
CA GLN A 210 -16.06 -19.25 -38.61
C GLN A 210 -16.96 -19.26 -37.38
N LYS A 211 -17.48 -20.45 -37.03
CA LYS A 211 -18.35 -20.64 -35.83
C LYS A 211 -17.56 -21.16 -34.63
N ALA A 212 -16.31 -21.59 -34.83
CA ALA A 212 -15.37 -22.02 -33.83
C ALA A 212 -14.58 -20.82 -33.31
#